data_c384f5bf5491016da54d2483597cd8f4
#
_entry.id   c384f5bf5491016da54d2483597cd8f4
#
_cell.length_a   1.000
_cell.length_b   1.000
_cell.length_c   1.000
_cell.angle_alpha   90.00
_cell.angle_beta   90.00
_cell.angle_gamma   90.00
#
_symmetry.space_group_name_H-M   'P 1'
#
loop_
_entity.id
_entity.type
_entity.pdbx_description
1 polymer ?
#
loop_
_entity_poly.entity_id
_entity_poly.type
_entity_poly.pdbx_seq_one_letter_code
_entity_poly.pdbx_strand_id
1 'polypeptide(L)'
;DDVESRGLGDVYKRQVYDSGSANRTNKDESIETDGLKLFTNRNKVEFNDNEIKLTGKEYEILKLLMKNPDRIYTIEMIYEMVWDEAFTYNAKNTVMVHIKNLRNKLIKACGDACIHTEWGRGYRFER
;
A
#
# COMPACT_ATOMS: atom_id res chain seq x y z
N ASP A 1 -21.61 -5.85 -5.73
CA ASP A 1 -21.02 -5.67 -6.03
C ASP A 1 -20.70 -5.64 -5.83
N ASP A 2 -21.07 -6.06 -5.79
CA ASP A 2 -20.43 -5.90 -5.99
C ASP A 2 -20.17 -5.92 -5.74
N VAL A 3 -20.27 -6.10 -5.69
CA VAL A 3 -19.60 -5.92 -5.84
C VAL A 3 -19.29 -5.94 -5.62
N GLU A 4 -19.59 -6.07 -5.73
CA GLU A 4 -19.05 -5.98 -5.82
C GLU A 4 -18.49 -5.94 -5.69
N SER A 5 -19.16 -6.44 -5.58
CA SER A 5 -18.49 -6.21 -5.85
C SER A 5 -18.05 -6.04 -5.61
N ARG A 6 -18.14 -6.20 -5.43
CA ARG A 6 -17.54 -5.90 -5.47
C ARG A 6 -17.15 -5.90 -4.91
N GLY A 7 -18.42 -6.21 -5.19
CA GLY A 7 -17.71 -6.06 -4.99
C GLY A 7 -17.86 -6.14 -4.42
N LEU A 8 -17.88 -6.49 -4.15
CA LEU A 8 -17.75 -6.22 -3.87
C LEU A 8 -17.59 -6.15 -3.33
N GLY A 9 -18.30 -6.40 -3.34
CA GLY A 9 -17.72 -6.13 -3.03
C GLY A 9 -17.75 -5.89 -2.47
N ASP A 10 -17.80 -6.02 -2.27
CA ASP A 10 -17.56 -5.49 -1.95
C ASP A 10 -17.81 -5.27 -1.53
N VAL A 11 -18.00 -5.58 -1.67
CA VAL A 11 -17.95 -5.03 -1.47
C VAL A 11 -18.10 -5.00 -1.01
N TYR A 12 -18.61 -5.30 -0.74
CA TYR A 12 -18.53 -4.93 -0.37
C TYR A 12 -18.49 -4.81 0.26
N LYS A 13 -18.70 -5.01 0.52
CA LYS A 13 -18.42 -4.57 1.15
C LYS A 13 -18.61 -4.09 1.68
N ARG A 14 -19.14 -4.22 1.91
CA ARG A 14 -19.18 -3.56 2.57
C ARG A 14 -19.74 -3.14 3.10
N GLN A 15 -20.14 -3.38 3.27
CA GLN A 15 -20.55 -2.95 3.95
C GLN A 15 -20.98 -2.75 4.71
N VAL A 16 -21.44 -3.00 5.04
CA VAL A 16 -21.70 -2.81 5.81
C VAL A 16 -21.80 -2.64 6.52
N TYR A 17 -22.02 -2.91 7.07
CA TYR A 17 -21.95 -2.62 7.99
C TYR A 17 -22.22 -2.18 8.81
N ASP A 18 -22.50 -2.33 9.25
CA ASP A 18 -22.61 -1.84 10.15
C ASP A 18 -22.85 -1.37 10.84
N SER A 19 -23.16 -1.56 11.28
CA SER A 19 -23.21 -1.22 11.94
C SER A 19 -23.07 -0.73 12.67
N GLY A 20 -23.10 -0.80 13.15
CA GLY A 20 -22.78 -0.45 13.86
C GLY A 20 -22.35 -0.02 14.39
N SER A 21 -22.04 -0.37 14.54
CA SER A 21 -21.38 -0.08 14.92
C SER A 21 -20.87 0.68 15.05
N ALA A 22 -20.97 0.68 15.24
CA ALA A 22 -20.35 1.28 15.31
C ALA A 22 -19.75 1.98 15.53
N ASN A 23 -19.68 1.95 15.85
CA ASN A 23 -18.90 2.39 16.03
C ASN A 23 -18.07 2.61 15.94
N ARG A 24 -18.15 2.17 15.85
CA ARG A 24 -17.22 2.19 15.86
C ARG A 24 -16.43 2.81 15.51
N THR A 25 -16.38 2.80 15.68
CA THR A 25 -15.67 3.38 15.49
C THR A 25 -14.87 4.03 14.99
N ASN A 26 -15.14 4.13 14.91
CA ASN A 26 -14.29 5.06 14.65
C ASN A 26 -12.90 4.79 14.70
N LYS A 27 -12.56 3.69 14.76
CA LYS A 27 -11.22 3.29 14.90
C LYS A 27 -10.51 3.31 13.60
N ASP A 28 -9.28 3.81 13.61
CA ASP A 28 -8.43 3.78 12.45
C ASP A 28 -7.94 2.37 12.24
N GLU A 29 -8.17 1.84 11.06
CA GLU A 29 -7.59 0.56 10.69
C GLU A 29 -6.14 0.77 10.26
N SER A 30 -5.27 -0.15 10.66
CA SER A 30 -3.87 0.00 10.34
C SER A 30 -3.19 -1.36 10.18
N ILE A 31 -2.06 -1.34 9.49
CA ILE A 31 -1.17 -2.47 9.36
C ILE A 31 0.13 -2.06 10.02
N GLU A 32 0.62 -2.86 10.97
CA GLU A 32 1.82 -2.48 11.71
C GLU A 32 2.86 -3.60 11.64
N THR A 33 4.11 -3.23 11.40
CA THR A 33 5.22 -4.16 11.34
C THR A 33 6.46 -3.47 11.90
N ASP A 34 6.99 -3.99 13.02
CA ASP A 34 8.23 -3.48 13.63
C ASP A 34 8.29 -1.96 13.74
N GLY A 35 7.20 -1.36 14.22
CA GLY A 35 7.15 0.08 14.43
C GLY A 35 6.66 0.87 13.25
N LEU A 36 6.63 0.26 12.06
CA LEU A 36 6.10 0.92 10.87
C LEU A 36 4.60 0.68 10.81
N LYS A 37 3.82 1.76 10.81
CA LYS A 37 2.37 1.68 10.89
C LYS A 37 1.74 2.43 9.74
N LEU A 38 0.94 1.73 8.96
CA LEU A 38 0.23 2.32 7.82
C LEU A 38 -1.25 2.29 8.12
N PHE A 39 -1.89 3.47 8.08
CA PHE A 39 -3.33 3.59 8.28
C PHE A 39 -4.04 3.30 6.96
N THR A 40 -4.90 2.28 6.95
CA THR A 40 -5.50 1.81 5.71
C THR A 40 -6.69 2.65 5.27
N ASN A 41 -7.30 3.40 6.18
CA ASN A 41 -8.46 4.22 5.87
C ASN A 41 -8.14 5.70 5.73
N ARG A 42 -6.87 6.05 5.71
CA ARG A 42 -6.44 7.42 5.45
C ARG A 42 -4.99 7.40 4.98
N ASN A 43 -4.62 8.44 4.28
CA ASN A 43 -3.32 8.52 3.61
C ASN A 43 -2.23 8.89 4.60
N LYS A 44 -1.93 7.97 5.54
CA LYS A 44 -1.00 8.27 6.62
C LYS A 44 -0.13 7.06 6.95
N VAL A 45 1.15 7.31 7.17
CA VAL A 45 2.13 6.30 7.57
C VAL A 45 2.99 6.88 8.68
N GLU A 46 3.29 6.06 9.69
CA GLU A 46 4.13 6.48 10.82
C GLU A 46 5.19 5.43 11.12
N PHE A 47 6.31 5.89 11.66
CA PHE A 47 7.30 4.99 12.23
C PHE A 47 7.58 5.47 13.66
N ASN A 48 7.29 4.62 14.64
CA ASN A 48 7.45 4.94 16.06
C ASN A 48 6.82 6.28 16.40
N ASP A 49 5.57 6.45 15.93
CA ASP A 49 4.74 7.64 16.17
C ASP A 49 5.19 8.90 15.44
N ASN A 50 6.17 8.79 14.55
CA ASN A 50 6.60 9.92 13.72
C ASN A 50 6.08 9.73 12.31
N GLU A 51 5.36 10.72 11.81
CA GLU A 51 4.75 10.63 10.50
C GLU A 51 5.80 10.63 9.39
N ILE A 52 5.60 9.76 8.41
CA ILE A 52 6.42 9.73 7.19
C ILE A 52 5.61 10.39 6.08
N LYS A 53 6.13 11.46 5.48
CA LYS A 53 5.41 12.17 4.42
C LYS A 53 5.59 11.45 3.11
N LEU A 54 4.52 10.90 2.57
CA LEU A 54 4.52 10.21 1.29
C LEU A 54 3.54 10.89 0.34
N THR A 55 3.85 10.80 -0.96
CA THR A 55 2.86 11.19 -1.97
C THR A 55 1.76 10.13 -2.01
N GLY A 56 0.64 10.48 -2.66
CA GLY A 56 -0.47 9.53 -2.77
C GLY A 56 -0.07 8.21 -3.41
N LYS A 57 0.72 8.28 -4.49
CA LYS A 57 1.14 7.05 -5.18
C LYS A 57 2.13 6.24 -4.35
N GLU A 58 3.04 6.91 -3.65
CA GLU A 58 3.97 6.21 -2.75
C GLU A 58 3.20 5.49 -1.64
N TYR A 59 2.21 6.17 -1.08
CA TYR A 59 1.37 5.56 -0.06
C TYR A 59 0.64 4.32 -0.60
N GLU A 60 0.05 4.44 -1.79
CA GLU A 60 -0.69 3.32 -2.38
C GLU A 60 0.21 2.14 -2.67
N ILE A 61 1.43 2.38 -3.13
CA ILE A 61 2.38 1.31 -3.37
C ILE A 61 2.73 0.61 -2.06
N LEU A 62 3.05 1.39 -1.03
CA LEU A 62 3.41 0.81 0.27
C LEU A 62 2.24 0.02 0.84
N LYS A 63 1.03 0.56 0.74
CA LYS A 63 -0.17 -0.12 1.22
C LYS A 63 -0.37 -1.46 0.53
N LEU A 64 -0.21 -1.50 -0.80
CA LEU A 64 -0.34 -2.73 -1.56
C LEU A 64 0.63 -3.79 -1.06
N LEU A 65 1.89 -3.40 -0.90
CA LEU A 65 2.93 -4.34 -0.51
C LEU A 65 2.82 -4.76 0.95
N MET A 66 2.46 -3.85 1.84
CA MET A 66 2.33 -4.17 3.26
C MET A 66 1.13 -5.06 3.56
N LYS A 67 0.08 -5.00 2.73
CA LYS A 67 -1.08 -5.87 2.92
C LYS A 67 -0.74 -7.33 2.67
N ASN A 68 0.28 -7.59 1.88
CA ASN A 68 0.67 -8.95 1.52
C ASN A 68 2.19 -9.07 1.62
N PRO A 69 2.74 -9.09 2.85
CA PRO A 69 4.20 -9.16 3.01
C PRO A 69 4.75 -10.43 2.38
N ASP A 70 5.94 -10.31 1.83
CA ASP A 70 6.67 -11.39 1.15
C ASP A 70 6.07 -11.81 -0.18
N ARG A 71 4.93 -11.25 -0.58
CA ARG A 71 4.41 -11.50 -1.91
C ARG A 71 5.16 -10.63 -2.92
N ILE A 72 5.52 -11.23 -4.05
CA ILE A 72 6.23 -10.52 -5.10
C ILE A 72 5.21 -9.91 -6.05
N TYR A 73 5.33 -8.60 -6.28
CA TYR A 73 4.50 -7.88 -7.24
C TYR A 73 5.37 -7.42 -8.39
N THR A 74 4.97 -7.77 -9.62
CA THR A 74 5.69 -7.28 -10.80
C THR A 74 5.43 -5.79 -10.98
N ILE A 75 6.28 -5.15 -11.79
CA ILE A 75 6.08 -3.73 -12.11
C ILE A 75 4.71 -3.51 -12.76
N GLU A 76 4.30 -4.42 -13.65
CA GLU A 76 2.99 -4.33 -14.31
C GLU A 76 1.85 -4.39 -13.29
N MET A 77 1.95 -5.33 -12.35
CA MET A 77 0.92 -5.47 -11.32
C MET A 77 0.82 -4.19 -10.49
N ILE A 78 1.96 -3.66 -10.06
CA ILE A 78 1.97 -2.45 -9.26
C ILE A 78 1.33 -1.29 -10.02
N TYR A 79 1.72 -1.13 -11.29
CA TYR A 79 1.17 -0.03 -12.08
C TYR A 79 -0.34 -0.17 -12.23
N GLU A 80 -0.81 -1.35 -12.62
CA GLU A 80 -2.23 -1.54 -12.89
C GLU A 80 -3.07 -1.44 -11.62
N MET A 81 -2.54 -1.88 -10.49
CA MET A 81 -3.29 -1.83 -9.25
C MET A 81 -3.28 -0.44 -8.60
N VAL A 82 -2.19 0.32 -8.76
CA VAL A 82 -2.07 1.62 -8.12
C VAL A 82 -2.56 2.76 -9.00
N TRP A 83 -2.23 2.70 -10.30
CA TRP A 83 -2.66 3.74 -11.24
C TRP A 83 -4.00 3.45 -11.90
N ASP A 84 -4.46 2.20 -11.79
CA ASP A 84 -5.75 1.78 -12.34
C ASP A 84 -5.83 2.02 -13.85
N GLU A 85 -4.73 1.74 -14.54
CA GLU A 85 -4.61 1.88 -15.99
C GLU A 85 -3.83 0.70 -16.54
N ALA A 86 -4.04 0.39 -17.82
CA ALA A 86 -3.30 -0.69 -18.45
C ALA A 86 -1.81 -0.32 -18.54
N PHE A 87 -0.96 -1.28 -18.24
CA PHE A 87 0.48 -1.07 -18.25
C PHE A 87 0.98 -0.80 -19.66
N THR A 88 1.88 0.17 -19.79
CA THR A 88 2.57 0.47 -21.05
C THR A 88 4.07 0.45 -20.79
N TYR A 89 4.85 0.37 -21.86
CA TYR A 89 6.30 0.37 -21.73
C TYR A 89 6.80 1.60 -20.97
N ASN A 90 6.20 2.77 -21.25
CA ASN A 90 6.63 4.01 -20.58
C ASN A 90 6.30 4.02 -19.10
N ALA A 91 5.31 3.25 -18.68
CA ALA A 91 4.90 3.21 -17.28
C ALA A 91 5.95 2.57 -16.38
N LYS A 92 6.86 1.78 -16.95
CA LYS A 92 7.90 1.12 -16.17
C LYS A 92 8.74 2.13 -15.38
N ASN A 93 9.21 3.18 -16.04
CA ASN A 93 10.01 4.20 -15.38
C ASN A 93 9.22 4.92 -14.29
N THR A 94 7.93 5.16 -14.55
CA THR A 94 7.07 5.80 -13.57
C THR A 94 7.05 5.01 -12.27
N VAL A 95 6.83 3.70 -12.36
CA VAL A 95 6.80 2.83 -11.18
C VAL A 95 8.16 2.84 -10.48
N MET A 96 9.23 2.69 -11.25
CA MET A 96 10.58 2.59 -10.67
C MET A 96 10.96 3.85 -9.93
N VAL A 97 10.62 5.02 -10.47
CA VAL A 97 10.91 6.30 -9.80
C VAL A 97 10.15 6.41 -8.49
N HIS A 98 8.87 6.04 -8.49
CA HIS A 98 8.07 6.12 -7.27
C HIS A 98 8.59 5.15 -6.21
N ILE A 99 8.99 3.95 -6.61
CA ILE A 99 9.54 2.98 -5.66
C ILE A 99 10.87 3.47 -5.11
N LYS A 100 11.72 4.06 -5.95
CA LYS A 100 13.00 4.59 -5.50
C LYS A 100 12.78 5.69 -4.44
N ASN A 101 11.88 6.61 -4.72
CA ASN A 101 11.59 7.70 -3.79
C ASN A 101 10.99 7.17 -2.49
N LEU A 102 10.08 6.20 -2.59
CA LEU A 102 9.49 5.58 -1.42
C LEU A 102 10.54 4.90 -0.56
N ARG A 103 11.45 4.13 -1.18
CA ARG A 103 12.52 3.44 -0.46
C ARG A 103 13.43 4.42 0.24
N ASN A 104 13.78 5.51 -0.42
CA ASN A 104 14.63 6.52 0.19
C ASN A 104 13.98 7.15 1.42
N LYS A 105 12.67 7.41 1.35
CA LYS A 105 11.94 7.95 2.50
C LYS A 105 11.88 6.95 3.64
N LEU A 106 11.71 5.68 3.34
CA LEU A 106 11.68 4.63 4.36
C LEU A 106 13.05 4.47 5.02
N ILE A 107 14.12 4.49 4.23
CA ILE A 107 15.48 4.42 4.77
C ILE A 107 15.72 5.59 5.73
N LYS A 108 15.32 6.77 5.32
CA LYS A 108 15.54 7.97 6.13
C LYS A 108 14.76 7.91 7.43
N ALA A 109 13.55 7.37 7.40
CA ALA A 109 12.69 7.34 8.58
C ALA A 109 12.95 6.14 9.48
N CYS A 110 13.20 4.97 8.89
CA CYS A 110 13.27 3.70 9.63
C CYS A 110 14.65 3.06 9.61
N GLY A 111 15.56 3.54 8.78
CA GLY A 111 16.86 2.90 8.59
C GLY A 111 16.83 1.68 7.70
N ASP A 112 15.68 1.35 7.13
CA ASP A 112 15.49 0.15 6.31
C ASP A 112 14.54 0.50 5.17
N ALA A 113 14.91 0.07 3.95
CA ALA A 113 14.08 0.32 2.78
C ALA A 113 12.76 -0.43 2.80
N CYS A 114 12.73 -1.59 3.46
CA CYS A 114 11.55 -2.45 3.62
C CYS A 114 11.04 -3.05 2.31
N ILE A 115 11.36 -2.46 1.18
CA ILE A 115 10.94 -2.96 -0.14
C ILE A 115 12.15 -3.53 -0.81
N HIS A 116 12.09 -4.81 -1.15
CA HIS A 116 13.21 -5.55 -1.72
C HIS A 116 12.97 -5.85 -3.18
N THR A 117 14.01 -5.68 -3.98
CA THR A 117 13.95 -6.02 -5.40
C THR A 117 14.21 -7.51 -5.56
N GLU A 118 13.28 -8.21 -6.20
CA GLU A 118 13.50 -9.60 -6.61
C GLU A 118 13.85 -9.56 -8.09
N TRP A 119 15.12 -9.71 -8.39
CA TRP A 119 15.62 -9.49 -9.75
C TRP A 119 14.92 -10.40 -10.75
N GLY A 120 14.40 -9.77 -11.81
CA GLY A 120 13.67 -10.48 -12.84
C GLY A 120 12.24 -10.85 -12.46
N ARG A 121 11.77 -10.47 -11.26
CA ARG A 121 10.44 -10.88 -10.80
C ARG A 121 9.60 -9.71 -10.29
N GLY A 122 10.18 -8.76 -9.57
CA GLY A 122 9.43 -7.61 -9.09
C GLY A 122 9.91 -7.14 -7.72
N TYR A 123 8.96 -6.73 -6.90
CA TYR A 123 9.25 -6.15 -5.58
C TYR A 123 8.40 -6.82 -4.52
N ARG A 124 8.92 -6.87 -3.30
CA ARG A 124 8.16 -7.38 -2.15
C ARG A 124 8.48 -6.58 -0.91
N PHE A 125 7.57 -6.62 0.06
CA PHE A 125 7.77 -5.97 1.34
C PHE A 125 8.28 -6.96 2.36
N GLU A 126 9.34 -6.59 3.06
CA GLU A 126 9.87 -7.40 4.15
C GLU A 126 10.52 -6.49 5.17
N ARG A 127 10.12 -6.66 6.43
CA ARG A 127 10.72 -5.89 7.51
C ARG A 127 10.91 -6.73 8.76
#